data_92ec5989ccfd3103ce36e5e8ea0184df
#
_entry.id   92ec5989ccfd3103ce36e5e8ea0184df
#
_cell.length_a   1.000
_cell.length_b   1.000
_cell.length_c   1.000
_cell.angle_alpha   90.00
_cell.angle_beta   90.00
_cell.angle_gamma   90.00
#
_symmetry.space_group_name_H-M   'P 1'
#
loop_
_entity.id
_entity.type
_entity.pdbx_description
1 polymer ?
#
loop_
_entity_poly.entity_id
_entity_poly.type
_entity_poly.pdbx_seq_one_letter_code
_entity_poly.pdbx_strand_id
1 'polypeptide(L)'
;MNLKNYLFLLVLLLAAGARAQVPSGNAYPKREFRAAWIQAVNGQFRGVPTEKLKQTLVGQLNSLQGAGINAIIFQVRPEADALYASQYEPWSRFLTGTQGLTFFAGK
;
A
#
# COMPACT_ATOMS: atom_id res chain seq x y z
N MET A 1 -53.07 -14.01 -25.05
CA MET A 1 -51.71 -14.11 -24.52
C MET A 1 -51.66 -15.27 -23.57
N ASN A 2 -50.75 -16.19 -23.77
CA ASN A 2 -50.70 -17.46 -22.99
C ASN A 2 -50.15 -17.17 -21.57
N LEU A 3 -50.63 -17.95 -20.60
CA LEU A 3 -50.23 -17.88 -19.20
C LEU A 3 -48.69 -17.86 -19.04
N LYS A 4 -47.95 -18.59 -19.88
CA LYS A 4 -46.50 -18.61 -19.94
C LYS A 4 -45.88 -17.22 -20.24
N ASN A 5 -46.53 -16.44 -21.09
CA ASN A 5 -46.05 -15.09 -21.44
C ASN A 5 -46.27 -14.09 -20.29
N TYR A 6 -47.37 -14.24 -19.55
CA TYR A 6 -47.63 -13.45 -18.35
C TYR A 6 -46.63 -13.76 -17.25
N LEU A 7 -46.30 -15.05 -17.05
CA LEU A 7 -45.32 -15.47 -16.07
C LEU A 7 -43.92 -14.93 -16.42
N PHE A 8 -43.55 -14.97 -17.71
CA PHE A 8 -42.27 -14.41 -18.19
C PHE A 8 -42.18 -12.90 -18.00
N LEU A 9 -43.27 -12.17 -18.32
CA LEU A 9 -43.34 -10.73 -18.07
C LEU A 9 -43.27 -10.37 -16.59
N LEU A 10 -43.90 -11.14 -15.71
CA LEU A 10 -43.89 -10.95 -14.28
C LEU A 10 -42.45 -11.14 -13.71
N VAL A 11 -41.75 -12.18 -14.17
CA VAL A 11 -40.36 -12.45 -13.78
C VAL A 11 -39.43 -11.34 -14.28
N LEU A 12 -39.65 -10.84 -15.47
CA LEU A 12 -38.86 -9.72 -16.03
C LEU A 12 -39.09 -8.41 -15.25
N LEU A 13 -40.34 -8.14 -14.84
CA LEU A 13 -40.67 -6.99 -13.99
C LEU A 13 -40.06 -7.08 -12.59
N LEU A 14 -40.05 -8.29 -12.00
CA LEU A 14 -39.41 -8.53 -10.70
C LEU A 14 -37.89 -8.40 -10.78
N ALA A 15 -37.26 -8.85 -11.88
CA ALA A 15 -35.83 -8.70 -12.10
C ALA A 15 -35.41 -7.21 -12.32
N ALA A 16 -36.27 -6.41 -12.97
CA ALA A 16 -36.02 -4.97 -13.15
C ALA A 16 -36.13 -4.18 -11.84
N GLY A 17 -36.84 -4.70 -10.84
CA GLY A 17 -36.97 -4.10 -9.51
C GLY A 17 -35.83 -4.42 -8.55
N ALA A 18 -35.01 -5.40 -8.84
CA ALA A 18 -33.83 -5.77 -8.04
C ALA A 18 -32.68 -4.81 -8.31
N ARG A 19 -32.82 -3.56 -7.93
CA ARG A 19 -31.68 -2.65 -7.80
C ARG A 19 -30.91 -3.12 -6.57
N ALA A 20 -29.67 -3.54 -6.76
CA ALA A 20 -28.74 -3.64 -5.66
C ALA A 20 -28.68 -2.25 -5.03
N GLN A 21 -29.27 -2.10 -3.85
CA GLN A 21 -29.11 -0.90 -3.06
C GLN A 21 -27.65 -0.87 -2.62
N VAL A 22 -26.83 -0.11 -3.35
CA VAL A 22 -25.58 0.36 -2.79
C VAL A 22 -25.98 1.21 -1.59
N PRO A 23 -25.55 0.86 -0.37
CA PRO A 23 -25.87 1.67 0.80
C PRO A 23 -25.43 3.10 0.52
N SER A 24 -26.35 4.00 0.31
CA SER A 24 -26.09 5.42 0.15
C SER A 24 -25.75 5.96 1.54
N GLY A 25 -24.52 6.35 1.72
CA GLY A 25 -24.08 7.06 2.90
C GLY A 25 -23.31 6.19 3.89
N ASN A 26 -22.01 6.45 3.98
CA ASN A 26 -21.12 6.15 5.12
C ASN A 26 -21.14 4.71 5.69
N ALA A 27 -21.41 3.69 4.88
CA ALA A 27 -21.32 2.30 5.27
C ALA A 27 -19.87 1.84 5.55
N TYR A 28 -18.90 2.65 5.11
CA TYR A 28 -17.49 2.40 5.42
C TYR A 28 -17.10 3.16 6.68
N PRO A 29 -16.39 2.52 7.61
CA PRO A 29 -15.91 3.20 8.80
C PRO A 29 -15.09 4.43 8.39
N LYS A 30 -15.45 5.59 8.94
CA LYS A 30 -14.77 6.88 8.64
C LYS A 30 -13.27 6.85 8.95
N ARG A 31 -12.80 5.85 9.69
CA ARG A 31 -11.42 5.63 10.13
C ARG A 31 -10.98 4.21 9.82
N GLU A 32 -11.04 3.82 8.58
CA GLU A 32 -10.51 2.55 8.13
C GLU A 32 -8.98 2.62 8.06
N PHE A 33 -8.30 1.60 8.60
CA PHE A 33 -6.85 1.43 8.47
C PHE A 33 -6.55 0.79 7.11
N ARG A 34 -6.02 1.58 6.18
CA ARG A 34 -5.59 1.13 4.86
C ARG A 34 -4.09 1.30 4.74
N ALA A 35 -3.37 0.22 4.99
CA ALA A 35 -1.91 0.23 4.99
C ALA A 35 -1.33 -0.38 3.71
N ALA A 36 -0.16 0.13 3.29
CA ALA A 36 0.69 -0.50 2.30
C ALA A 36 2.02 -0.90 2.93
N TRP A 37 2.55 -2.04 2.48
CA TRP A 37 3.85 -2.54 2.89
C TRP A 37 4.94 -2.00 1.96
N ILE A 38 5.98 -1.37 2.53
CA ILE A 38 7.20 -1.00 1.81
C ILE A 38 8.32 -1.92 2.28
N GLN A 39 8.80 -2.77 1.36
CA GLN A 39 9.88 -3.70 1.65
C GLN A 39 11.24 -3.09 1.31
N ALA A 40 12.28 -3.47 2.07
CA ALA A 40 13.65 -3.04 1.81
C ALA A 40 14.47 -4.10 1.05
N VAL A 41 14.08 -5.36 1.14
CA VAL A 41 14.87 -6.51 0.64
C VAL A 41 14.87 -6.68 -0.88
N ASN A 42 14.04 -5.94 -1.61
CA ASN A 42 14.00 -5.97 -3.08
C ASN A 42 15.14 -5.19 -3.76
N GLY A 43 16.04 -4.59 -2.97
CA GLY A 43 17.18 -3.84 -3.48
C GLY A 43 16.89 -2.42 -3.95
N GLN A 44 15.65 -1.94 -3.83
CA GLN A 44 15.25 -0.61 -4.31
C GLN A 44 16.01 0.55 -3.64
N PHE A 45 16.58 0.33 -2.45
CA PHE A 45 17.31 1.35 -1.69
C PHE A 45 18.83 1.20 -1.77
N ARG A 46 19.33 0.07 -2.31
CA ARG A 46 20.76 -0.27 -2.27
C ARG A 46 21.59 0.71 -3.11
N GLY A 47 22.54 1.37 -2.46
CA GLY A 47 23.50 2.26 -3.10
C GLY A 47 22.88 3.50 -3.76
N VAL A 48 21.63 3.81 -3.44
CA VAL A 48 20.93 4.98 -3.97
C VAL A 48 21.42 6.22 -3.22
N PRO A 49 21.83 7.31 -3.92
CA PRO A 49 22.22 8.56 -3.27
C PRO A 49 21.07 9.11 -2.42
N THR A 50 21.41 9.75 -1.28
CA THR A 50 20.45 10.21 -0.28
C THR A 50 19.31 11.05 -0.87
N GLU A 51 19.61 12.01 -1.73
CA GLU A 51 18.59 12.89 -2.31
C GLU A 51 17.66 12.12 -3.28
N LYS A 52 18.22 11.20 -4.05
CA LYS A 52 17.43 10.34 -4.94
C LYS A 52 16.55 9.39 -4.13
N LEU A 53 17.07 8.87 -3.03
CA LEU A 53 16.32 8.00 -2.10
C LEU A 53 15.12 8.74 -1.50
N LYS A 54 15.34 9.97 -1.00
CA LYS A 54 14.27 10.84 -0.49
C LYS A 54 13.19 11.09 -1.55
N GLN A 55 13.57 11.47 -2.75
CA GLN A 55 12.64 11.71 -3.85
C GLN A 55 11.83 10.47 -4.20
N THR A 56 12.47 9.30 -4.25
CA THR A 56 11.81 8.03 -4.54
C THR A 56 10.79 7.67 -3.46
N LEU A 57 11.17 7.78 -2.18
CA LEU A 57 10.27 7.51 -1.06
C LEU A 57 9.09 8.49 -1.03
N VAL A 58 9.33 9.78 -1.18
CA VAL A 58 8.26 10.79 -1.23
C VAL A 58 7.32 10.52 -2.41
N GLY A 59 7.86 10.16 -3.58
CA GLY A 59 7.05 9.80 -4.73
C GLY A 59 6.17 8.57 -4.49
N GLN A 60 6.71 7.53 -3.86
CA GLN A 60 5.94 6.34 -3.46
C GLN A 60 4.82 6.71 -2.46
N LEU A 61 5.13 7.49 -1.44
CA LEU A 61 4.17 7.93 -0.43
C LEU A 61 3.03 8.73 -1.05
N ASN A 62 3.34 9.68 -1.93
CA ASN A 62 2.35 10.48 -2.63
C ASN A 62 1.43 9.61 -3.51
N SER A 63 1.99 8.65 -4.23
CA SER A 63 1.22 7.72 -5.05
C SER A 63 0.28 6.85 -4.21
N LEU A 64 0.76 6.32 -3.09
CA LEU A 64 -0.03 5.51 -2.17
C LEU A 64 -1.14 6.35 -1.50
N GLN A 65 -0.83 7.57 -1.09
CA GLN A 65 -1.82 8.50 -0.55
C GLN A 65 -2.91 8.81 -1.59
N GLY A 66 -2.53 9.08 -2.83
CA GLY A 66 -3.47 9.29 -3.94
C GLY A 66 -4.36 8.08 -4.22
N ALA A 67 -3.90 6.86 -3.94
CA ALA A 67 -4.68 5.64 -4.02
C ALA A 67 -5.55 5.37 -2.78
N GLY A 68 -5.57 6.28 -1.81
CA GLY A 68 -6.39 6.17 -0.59
C GLY A 68 -5.73 5.41 0.56
N ILE A 69 -4.45 5.10 0.47
CA ILE A 69 -3.67 4.52 1.57
C ILE A 69 -3.43 5.60 2.63
N ASN A 70 -3.64 5.26 3.89
CA ASN A 70 -3.52 6.19 5.02
C ASN A 70 -2.49 5.75 6.08
N ALA A 71 -1.83 4.62 5.85
CA ALA A 71 -0.78 4.11 6.73
C ALA A 71 0.29 3.37 5.93
N ILE A 72 1.51 3.37 6.45
CA ILE A 72 2.64 2.65 5.85
C ILE A 72 3.23 1.70 6.89
N ILE A 73 3.47 0.47 6.48
CA ILE A 73 4.27 -0.50 7.21
C ILE A 73 5.61 -0.60 6.47
N PHE A 74 6.67 -0.08 7.08
CA PHE A 74 7.98 -0.03 6.47
C PHE A 74 8.93 -1.05 7.10
N GLN A 75 9.55 -1.90 6.27
CA GLN A 75 10.53 -2.87 6.70
C GLN A 75 11.87 -2.18 6.96
N VAL A 76 12.13 -1.81 8.21
CA VAL A 76 13.33 -1.06 8.59
C VAL A 76 14.42 -1.92 9.25
N ARG A 77 14.12 -3.19 9.57
CA ARG A 77 15.05 -4.17 10.19
C ARG A 77 14.98 -5.53 9.50
N PRO A 78 15.49 -5.66 8.27
CA PRO A 78 15.28 -6.86 7.47
C PRO A 78 16.08 -8.09 7.95
N GLU A 79 17.31 -7.91 8.50
CA GLU A 79 18.22 -9.01 8.90
C GLU A 79 18.89 -8.72 10.24
N ALA A 80 18.14 -8.35 11.27
CA ALA A 80 18.67 -7.88 12.56
C ALA A 80 19.70 -6.74 12.37
N ASP A 81 19.48 -5.93 11.36
CA ASP A 81 20.22 -4.74 10.99
C ASP A 81 19.25 -3.57 10.82
N ALA A 82 19.71 -2.37 10.56
CA ALA A 82 18.86 -1.19 10.52
C ALA A 82 19.04 -0.35 9.25
N LEU A 83 17.92 0.20 8.73
CA LEU A 83 17.93 1.26 7.73
C LEU A 83 17.95 2.66 8.35
N TYR A 84 18.19 2.76 9.63
CA TYR A 84 18.27 4.01 10.41
C TYR A 84 19.49 3.99 11.32
N ALA A 85 19.93 5.14 11.83
CA ALA A 85 21.01 5.23 12.77
C ALA A 85 20.64 4.53 14.08
N SER A 86 21.37 3.48 14.43
CA SER A 86 21.17 2.67 15.63
C SER A 86 22.49 2.55 16.40
N GLN A 87 22.40 2.54 17.74
CA GLN A 87 23.53 2.25 18.61
C GLN A 87 23.69 0.75 18.87
N TYR A 88 22.69 -0.05 18.52
CA TYR A 88 22.61 -1.48 18.82
C TYR A 88 22.77 -2.39 17.60
N GLU A 89 22.44 -1.88 16.40
CA GLU A 89 22.36 -2.65 15.18
C GLU A 89 23.22 -2.02 14.08
N PRO A 90 23.89 -2.85 13.25
CA PRO A 90 24.67 -2.36 12.13
C PRO A 90 23.76 -1.79 11.03
N TRP A 91 24.31 -0.96 10.16
CA TRP A 91 23.63 -0.55 8.93
C TRP A 91 23.33 -1.75 8.03
N SER A 92 22.13 -1.76 7.47
CA SER A 92 21.67 -2.83 6.60
C SER A 92 22.39 -2.84 5.25
N ARG A 93 22.75 -4.05 4.78
CA ARG A 93 23.26 -4.26 3.42
C ARG A 93 22.26 -3.88 2.33
N PHE A 94 20.98 -3.84 2.64
CA PHE A 94 19.93 -3.41 1.71
C PHE A 94 19.93 -1.90 1.47
N LEU A 95 20.68 -1.15 2.26
CA LEU A 95 20.90 0.28 2.07
C LEU A 95 22.28 0.56 1.46
N THR A 96 23.32 -0.09 1.98
CA THR A 96 24.72 0.21 1.66
C THR A 96 25.38 -0.80 0.73
N GLY A 97 24.80 -1.97 0.59
CA GLY A 97 25.40 -3.11 -0.14
C GLY A 97 26.21 -4.06 0.76
N THR A 98 26.71 -3.57 1.89
CA THR A 98 27.48 -4.37 2.88
C THR A 98 26.96 -4.07 4.27
N GLN A 99 26.67 -5.10 5.06
CA GLN A 99 26.20 -4.94 6.44
C GLN A 99 27.26 -4.24 7.29
N GLY A 100 26.87 -3.27 8.08
CA GLY A 100 27.75 -2.50 8.97
C GLY A 100 28.48 -1.33 8.29
N LEU A 101 28.45 -1.23 6.97
CA LEU A 101 29.03 -0.09 6.28
C LEU A 101 28.22 1.18 6.56
N THR A 102 28.86 2.25 6.98
CA THR A 102 28.18 3.51 7.29
C THR A 102 27.61 4.16 6.04
N PHE A 103 26.31 4.46 6.03
CA PHE A 103 25.63 5.06 4.89
C PHE A 103 26.06 6.52 4.62
N PHE A 104 26.49 7.22 5.67
CA PHE A 104 26.91 8.62 5.60
C PHE A 104 28.45 8.80 5.63
N ALA A 105 29.21 7.85 5.12
CA ALA A 105 30.65 8.00 4.94
C ALA A 105 31.00 8.89 3.75
N GLY A 106 30.30 10.02 3.62
CA GLY A 106 30.59 11.10 2.69
C GLY A 106 30.33 12.43 3.38
N LYS A 107 31.40 13.06 3.85
CA LYS A 107 31.38 14.47 4.19
C LYS A 107 31.18 15.29 2.92
#